data_c3aafe5bec66061a70313b6f45df97d9
#
_entry.id   c3aafe5bec66061a70313b6f45df97d9
#
_cell.length_a   1.000
_cell.length_b   1.000
_cell.length_c   1.000
_cell.angle_alpha   90.00
_cell.angle_beta   90.00
_cell.angle_gamma   90.00
#
_symmetry.space_group_name_H-M   'P 1'
#
loop_
_entity.id
_entity.type
_entity.pdbx_description
1 polymer ?
#
loop_
_entity_poly.entity_id
_entity_poly.type
_entity_poly.pdbx_seq_one_letter_code
_entity_poly.pdbx_strand_id
1 'polypeptide(L)'
;MIDLYFAPTPNGHKITLFLEEAELDYRLIKVDLGKGGQFRPEFLRISPNNKIPAIVDHSPADGGEPLSLFESGAILLYLAEKTGLFLSHETRERAATLQWLFWQVGGLGPMLGQNHHFNHAAPQTIPYAIERYQVETQRLYHVLNKRLENSPWLGGENYSIADIACWPWVNAWTRLRIDLAIYPAVKNWHERIRSRPATGQALLKAQLGDERSDS
;
A
#
# COMPACT_ATOMS: atom_id res chain seq x y z
N MET A 1 -14.66 -14.62 4.70
CA MET A 1 -14.72 -13.69 3.53
C MET A 1 -14.42 -12.27 3.99
N ILE A 2 -13.66 -11.51 3.19
CA ILE A 2 -13.26 -10.14 3.49
C ILE A 2 -13.90 -9.19 2.46
N ASP A 3 -14.54 -8.13 2.91
CA ASP A 3 -14.95 -7.01 2.06
C ASP A 3 -13.82 -5.97 2.04
N LEU A 4 -13.28 -5.68 0.86
CA LEU A 4 -12.27 -4.64 0.67
C LEU A 4 -12.88 -3.40 0.03
N TYR A 5 -12.97 -2.32 0.79
CA TYR A 5 -13.36 -0.98 0.29
C TYR A 5 -12.15 -0.33 -0.35
N PHE A 6 -12.22 -0.12 -1.65
CA PHE A 6 -11.07 0.11 -2.51
C PHE A 6 -11.25 1.31 -3.46
N ALA A 7 -10.16 1.96 -3.76
CA ALA A 7 -9.96 2.79 -4.96
C ALA A 7 -8.57 2.50 -5.54
N PRO A 8 -8.34 2.66 -6.87
CA PRO A 8 -7.08 2.32 -7.53
C PRO A 8 -5.97 3.32 -7.21
N THR A 9 -5.54 3.31 -5.96
CA THR A 9 -4.47 4.14 -5.40
C THR A 9 -3.36 3.24 -4.85
N PRO A 10 -2.14 3.76 -4.65
CA PRO A 10 -1.08 2.97 -4.03
C PRO A 10 -1.46 2.35 -2.68
N ASN A 11 -2.27 3.04 -1.86
CA ASN A 11 -2.72 2.50 -0.58
C ASN A 11 -3.74 1.36 -0.74
N GLY A 12 -4.67 1.48 -1.70
CA GLY A 12 -5.61 0.40 -2.04
C GLY A 12 -4.86 -0.86 -2.52
N HIS A 13 -3.88 -0.67 -3.41
CA HIS A 13 -3.08 -1.76 -3.94
C HIS A 13 -2.25 -2.53 -2.90
N LYS A 14 -1.93 -1.95 -1.75
CA LYS A 14 -1.31 -2.70 -0.65
C LYS A 14 -2.16 -3.91 -0.24
N ILE A 15 -3.46 -3.69 -0.13
CA ILE A 15 -4.36 -4.71 0.39
C ILE A 15 -4.72 -5.73 -0.68
N THR A 16 -4.98 -5.31 -1.93
CA THR A 16 -5.16 -6.27 -3.03
C THR A 16 -3.93 -7.15 -3.20
N LEU A 17 -2.72 -6.58 -3.12
CA LEU A 17 -1.48 -7.35 -3.21
C LEU A 17 -1.36 -8.38 -2.08
N PHE A 18 -1.63 -8.00 -0.84
CA PHE A 18 -1.60 -8.95 0.27
C PHE A 18 -2.61 -10.08 0.08
N LEU A 19 -3.86 -9.74 -0.28
CA LEU A 19 -4.94 -10.72 -0.42
C LEU A 19 -4.65 -11.74 -1.54
N GLU A 20 -4.09 -11.30 -2.66
CA GLU A 20 -3.65 -12.19 -3.74
C GLU A 20 -2.43 -13.04 -3.36
N GLU A 21 -1.45 -12.47 -2.66
CA GLU A 21 -0.27 -13.21 -2.18
C GLU A 21 -0.63 -14.28 -1.13
N ALA A 22 -1.66 -14.03 -0.34
CA ALA A 22 -2.15 -14.95 0.69
C ALA A 22 -3.26 -15.89 0.17
N GLU A 23 -3.63 -15.79 -1.11
CA GLU A 23 -4.71 -16.56 -1.74
C GLU A 23 -6.03 -16.50 -0.97
N LEU A 24 -6.34 -15.32 -0.41
CA LEU A 24 -7.56 -15.11 0.37
C LEU A 24 -8.73 -14.70 -0.52
N ASP A 25 -9.89 -15.28 -0.26
CA ASP A 25 -11.14 -14.86 -0.88
C ASP A 25 -11.59 -13.51 -0.35
N TYR A 26 -11.87 -12.57 -1.26
CA TYR A 26 -12.38 -11.26 -0.92
C TYR A 26 -13.34 -10.71 -1.96
N ARG A 27 -14.21 -9.81 -1.52
CA ARG A 27 -15.08 -9.00 -2.38
C ARG A 27 -14.51 -7.59 -2.45
N LEU A 28 -14.24 -7.10 -3.66
CA LEU A 28 -13.80 -5.73 -3.89
C LEU A 28 -15.02 -4.82 -4.00
N ILE A 29 -15.10 -3.82 -3.13
CA ILE A 29 -16.15 -2.80 -3.09
C ILE A 29 -15.53 -1.46 -3.47
N LYS A 30 -15.86 -0.96 -4.65
CA LYS A 30 -15.34 0.30 -5.15
C LYS A 30 -15.88 1.48 -4.35
N VAL A 31 -15.00 2.37 -3.91
CA VAL A 31 -15.32 3.68 -3.33
C VAL A 31 -14.99 4.76 -4.36
N ASP A 32 -16.00 5.37 -4.95
CA ASP A 32 -15.83 6.44 -5.92
C ASP A 32 -15.41 7.73 -5.21
N LEU A 33 -14.09 7.98 -5.19
CA LEU A 33 -13.52 9.16 -4.56
C LEU A 33 -13.91 10.46 -5.29
N GLY A 34 -14.12 10.40 -6.60
CA GLY A 34 -14.49 11.54 -7.44
C GLY A 34 -15.92 12.02 -7.16
N LYS A 35 -16.80 11.09 -6.77
CA LYS A 35 -18.20 11.39 -6.40
C LYS A 35 -18.41 11.50 -4.88
N GLY A 36 -17.33 11.58 -4.10
CA GLY A 36 -17.44 11.75 -2.64
C GLY A 36 -17.87 10.49 -1.89
N GLY A 37 -17.68 9.29 -2.47
CA GLY A 37 -18.07 8.02 -1.86
C GLY A 37 -17.45 7.80 -0.47
N GLN A 38 -16.27 8.38 -0.22
CA GLN A 38 -15.58 8.33 1.07
C GLN A 38 -16.30 9.13 2.18
N PHE A 39 -17.25 9.99 1.86
CA PHE A 39 -18.01 10.78 2.83
C PHE A 39 -19.40 10.20 3.12
N ARG A 40 -19.79 9.10 2.49
CA ARG A 40 -21.06 8.44 2.76
C ARG A 40 -21.12 7.91 4.19
N PRO A 41 -22.25 8.05 4.89
CA PRO A 41 -22.38 7.61 6.29
C PRO A 41 -22.06 6.13 6.51
N GLU A 42 -22.42 5.26 5.56
CA GLU A 42 -22.11 3.83 5.62
C GLU A 42 -20.61 3.56 5.56
N PHE A 43 -19.85 4.31 4.76
CA PHE A 43 -18.40 4.17 4.70
C PHE A 43 -17.72 4.79 5.93
N LEU A 44 -18.20 5.92 6.43
CA LEU A 44 -17.64 6.57 7.61
C LEU A 44 -17.77 5.72 8.88
N ARG A 45 -18.76 4.82 8.96
CA ARG A 45 -18.84 3.85 10.06
C ARG A 45 -17.69 2.83 10.05
N ILE A 46 -17.10 2.56 8.87
CA ILE A 46 -16.00 1.62 8.69
C ILE A 46 -14.65 2.34 8.74
N SER A 47 -14.57 3.51 8.10
CA SER A 47 -13.37 4.35 8.02
C SER A 47 -13.69 5.79 8.44
N PRO A 48 -13.63 6.10 9.74
CA PRO A 48 -13.99 7.42 10.26
C PRO A 48 -13.09 8.55 9.76
N ASN A 49 -11.89 8.22 9.26
CA ASN A 49 -10.97 9.17 8.63
C ASN A 49 -11.30 9.45 7.15
N ASN A 50 -12.42 8.93 6.61
CA ASN A 50 -12.83 9.07 5.20
C ASN A 50 -11.74 8.69 4.17
N LYS A 51 -10.94 7.69 4.46
CA LYS A 51 -9.84 7.20 3.59
C LYS A 51 -10.03 5.74 3.23
N ILE A 52 -9.65 5.40 2.01
CA ILE A 52 -9.43 4.01 1.58
C ILE A 52 -7.94 3.66 1.80
N PRO A 53 -7.59 2.37 1.90
CA PRO A 53 -8.47 1.21 2.02
C PRO A 53 -9.12 1.08 3.39
N ALA A 54 -10.22 0.34 3.43
CA ALA A 54 -10.80 -0.20 4.65
C ALA A 54 -11.29 -1.63 4.37
N ILE A 55 -11.40 -2.47 5.40
CA ILE A 55 -11.93 -3.82 5.27
C ILE A 55 -13.05 -4.08 6.28
N VAL A 56 -13.91 -5.04 5.95
CA VAL A 56 -14.76 -5.75 6.92
C VAL A 56 -14.42 -7.24 6.80
N ASP A 57 -13.88 -7.81 7.87
CA ASP A 57 -13.66 -9.24 7.96
C ASP A 57 -14.88 -9.91 8.61
N HIS A 58 -15.60 -10.72 7.84
CA HIS A 58 -16.81 -11.43 8.28
C HIS A 58 -16.51 -12.71 9.08
N SER A 59 -15.25 -13.07 9.22
CA SER A 59 -14.82 -14.25 9.97
C SER A 59 -13.50 -13.94 10.68
N PRO A 60 -13.50 -13.04 11.68
CA PRO A 60 -12.30 -12.69 12.41
C PRO A 60 -11.75 -13.89 13.18
N ALA A 61 -10.45 -13.87 13.49
CA ALA A 61 -9.76 -15.03 14.09
C ALA A 61 -10.25 -15.36 15.50
N ASP A 62 -10.86 -14.41 16.21
CA ASP A 62 -11.46 -14.60 17.54
C ASP A 62 -12.87 -15.22 17.49
N GLY A 63 -13.43 -15.44 16.29
CA GLY A 63 -14.77 -15.99 16.09
C GLY A 63 -15.90 -15.01 16.46
N GLY A 64 -15.60 -13.74 16.69
CA GLY A 64 -16.57 -12.71 17.06
C GLY A 64 -17.38 -12.17 15.88
N GLU A 65 -18.07 -11.06 16.14
CA GLU A 65 -18.82 -10.32 15.13
C GLU A 65 -17.88 -9.76 14.02
N PRO A 66 -18.42 -9.43 12.84
CA PRO A 66 -17.61 -8.87 11.76
C PRO A 66 -16.76 -7.67 12.22
N LEU A 67 -15.48 -7.71 11.90
CA LEU A 67 -14.50 -6.73 12.32
C LEU A 67 -14.21 -5.72 11.20
N SER A 68 -14.44 -4.45 11.47
CA SER A 68 -14.08 -3.35 10.56
C SER A 68 -12.72 -2.78 10.90
N LEU A 69 -11.89 -2.55 9.88
CA LEU A 69 -10.55 -1.99 10.02
C LEU A 69 -10.30 -0.92 8.95
N PHE A 70 -9.67 0.16 9.35
CA PHE A 70 -9.09 1.16 8.45
C PHE A 70 -7.60 1.33 8.76
N GLU A 71 -6.87 2.16 8.03
CA GLU A 71 -5.42 2.27 7.98
C GLU A 71 -4.73 1.09 7.30
N SER A 72 -4.14 1.32 6.13
CA SER A 72 -3.53 0.26 5.33
C SER A 72 -2.44 -0.52 6.06
N GLY A 73 -1.66 0.15 6.92
CA GLY A 73 -0.63 -0.51 7.73
C GLY A 73 -1.24 -1.42 8.81
N ALA A 74 -2.31 -0.98 9.47
CA ALA A 74 -3.03 -1.78 10.47
C ALA A 74 -3.73 -2.98 9.83
N ILE A 75 -4.31 -2.79 8.65
CA ILE A 75 -4.94 -3.88 7.87
C ILE A 75 -3.90 -4.93 7.49
N LEU A 76 -2.74 -4.51 6.98
CA LEU A 76 -1.65 -5.43 6.64
C LEU A 76 -1.17 -6.23 7.85
N LEU A 77 -0.99 -5.57 8.99
CA LEU A 77 -0.59 -6.22 10.24
C LEU A 77 -1.64 -7.25 10.69
N TYR A 78 -2.91 -6.86 10.72
CA TYR A 78 -4.03 -7.75 11.07
C TYR A 78 -4.09 -8.98 10.16
N LEU A 79 -4.02 -8.79 8.85
CA LEU A 79 -4.07 -9.88 7.89
C LEU A 79 -2.86 -10.81 8.02
N ALA A 80 -1.67 -10.26 8.27
CA ALA A 80 -0.47 -11.06 8.50
C ALA A 80 -0.57 -11.90 9.78
N GLU A 81 -1.09 -11.35 10.85
CA GLU A 81 -1.32 -12.07 12.11
C GLU A 81 -2.41 -13.14 11.96
N LYS A 82 -3.50 -12.82 11.27
CA LYS A 82 -4.58 -13.76 10.99
C LYS A 82 -4.13 -14.96 10.17
N THR A 83 -3.28 -14.76 9.20
CA THR A 83 -2.83 -15.82 8.26
C THR A 83 -1.53 -16.48 8.64
N GLY A 84 -0.72 -15.86 9.49
CA GLY A 84 0.65 -16.28 9.78
C GLY A 84 1.63 -16.03 8.61
N LEU A 85 1.25 -15.21 7.61
CA LEU A 85 2.04 -14.96 6.40
C LEU A 85 2.66 -13.56 6.41
N PHE A 86 3.83 -13.42 5.80
CA PHE A 86 4.54 -12.15 5.53
C PHE A 86 4.90 -11.31 6.77
N LEU A 87 4.86 -11.93 7.95
CA LEU A 87 5.34 -11.35 9.21
C LEU A 87 5.92 -12.45 10.08
N SER A 88 7.21 -12.39 10.34
CA SER A 88 7.91 -13.36 11.17
C SER A 88 7.45 -13.31 12.64
N HIS A 89 7.45 -14.45 13.31
CA HIS A 89 7.29 -14.53 14.76
C HIS A 89 8.59 -14.28 15.51
N GLU A 90 9.74 -14.36 14.84
CA GLU A 90 11.04 -14.07 15.42
C GLU A 90 11.18 -12.58 15.77
N THR A 91 11.49 -12.27 17.01
CA THR A 91 11.49 -10.92 17.56
C THR A 91 12.27 -9.91 16.71
N ARG A 92 13.47 -10.28 16.23
CA ARG A 92 14.33 -9.36 15.47
C ARG A 92 13.79 -9.10 14.06
N GLU A 93 13.36 -10.12 13.35
CA GLU A 93 12.77 -10.00 12.01
C GLU A 93 11.43 -9.25 12.07
N ARG A 94 10.59 -9.59 13.07
CA ARG A 94 9.33 -8.88 13.30
C ARG A 94 9.58 -7.40 13.56
N ALA A 95 10.50 -7.05 14.44
CA ALA A 95 10.85 -5.66 14.73
C ALA A 95 11.35 -4.92 13.48
N ALA A 96 12.23 -5.54 12.70
CA ALA A 96 12.71 -4.96 11.44
C ALA A 96 11.57 -4.75 10.43
N THR A 97 10.68 -5.74 10.25
CA THR A 97 9.51 -5.61 9.36
C THR A 97 8.59 -4.49 9.80
N LEU A 98 8.26 -4.40 11.09
CA LEU A 98 7.40 -3.34 11.62
C LEU A 98 8.05 -1.96 11.51
N GLN A 99 9.36 -1.85 11.73
CA GLN A 99 10.10 -0.60 11.56
C GLN A 99 9.94 -0.06 10.12
N TRP A 100 10.09 -0.91 9.10
CA TRP A 100 9.92 -0.52 7.70
C TRP A 100 8.46 -0.32 7.30
N LEU A 101 7.53 -1.05 7.90
CA LEU A 101 6.10 -0.80 7.73
C LEU A 101 5.72 0.60 8.26
N PHE A 102 6.16 0.95 9.49
CA PHE A 102 5.90 2.27 10.07
C PHE A 102 6.64 3.40 9.33
N TRP A 103 7.85 3.14 8.84
CA TRP A 103 8.56 4.08 7.97
C TRP A 103 7.75 4.36 6.68
N GLN A 104 7.11 3.34 6.11
CA GLN A 104 6.26 3.51 4.94
C GLN A 104 5.03 4.36 5.26
N VAL A 105 4.27 4.03 6.31
CA VAL A 105 3.00 4.72 6.60
C VAL A 105 3.20 6.11 7.18
N GLY A 106 4.28 6.34 7.92
CA GLY A 106 4.61 7.63 8.54
C GLY A 106 5.46 8.57 7.69
N GLY A 107 6.14 8.05 6.67
CA GLY A 107 7.10 8.82 5.88
C GLY A 107 6.93 8.63 4.37
N LEU A 108 7.30 7.46 3.84
CA LEU A 108 7.35 7.23 2.39
C LEU A 108 6.02 7.55 1.71
N GLY A 109 4.93 6.92 2.12
CA GLY A 109 3.61 7.13 1.52
C GLY A 109 3.14 8.58 1.57
N PRO A 110 3.09 9.22 2.75
CA PRO A 110 2.68 10.61 2.88
C PRO A 110 3.52 11.59 2.05
N MET A 111 4.84 11.46 2.06
CA MET A 111 5.71 12.40 1.32
C MET A 111 5.62 12.21 -0.19
N LEU A 112 5.56 10.96 -0.68
CA LEU A 112 5.31 10.67 -2.07
C LEU A 112 3.91 11.14 -2.51
N GLY A 113 2.92 11.06 -1.61
CA GLY A 113 1.58 11.59 -1.82
C GLY A 113 1.59 13.11 -2.00
N GLN A 114 2.36 13.85 -1.20
CA GLN A 114 2.53 15.29 -1.37
C GLN A 114 3.29 15.63 -2.66
N ASN A 115 4.34 14.87 -3.00
CA ASN A 115 5.00 15.03 -4.30
C ASN A 115 4.00 14.90 -5.45
N HIS A 116 3.19 13.84 -5.45
CA HIS A 116 2.15 13.65 -6.46
C HIS A 116 1.15 14.82 -6.48
N HIS A 117 0.66 15.25 -5.32
CA HIS A 117 -0.31 16.34 -5.21
C HIS A 117 0.21 17.63 -5.86
N PHE A 118 1.39 18.10 -5.45
CA PHE A 118 1.94 19.38 -5.95
C PHE A 118 2.40 19.33 -7.40
N ASN A 119 2.70 18.15 -7.93
CA ASN A 119 3.05 17.98 -9.34
C ASN A 119 1.85 17.80 -10.28
N HIS A 120 0.69 17.30 -9.78
CA HIS A 120 -0.39 16.85 -10.68
C HIS A 120 -1.80 17.28 -10.26
N ALA A 121 -2.06 17.61 -8.99
CA ALA A 121 -3.42 17.81 -8.47
C ALA A 121 -3.63 19.18 -7.81
N ALA A 122 -2.56 19.90 -7.48
CA ALA A 122 -2.69 21.22 -6.86
C ALA A 122 -3.37 22.21 -7.82
N PRO A 123 -4.31 23.06 -7.32
CA PRO A 123 -5.05 24.01 -8.15
C PRO A 123 -4.18 25.12 -8.73
N GLN A 124 -2.97 25.29 -8.19
CA GLN A 124 -1.98 26.25 -8.66
C GLN A 124 -0.57 25.69 -8.50
N THR A 125 0.35 26.10 -9.35
CA THR A 125 1.76 25.72 -9.26
C THR A 125 2.42 26.44 -8.09
N ILE A 126 3.04 25.68 -7.17
CA ILE A 126 3.79 26.20 -6.03
C ILE A 126 5.23 25.66 -6.10
N PRO A 127 6.17 26.40 -6.75
CA PRO A 127 7.52 25.89 -7.03
C PRO A 127 8.26 25.40 -5.79
N TYR A 128 8.17 26.12 -4.68
CA TYR A 128 8.79 25.72 -3.42
C TYR A 128 8.28 24.37 -2.89
N ALA A 129 6.97 24.14 -2.96
CA ALA A 129 6.39 22.86 -2.52
C ALA A 129 6.82 21.70 -3.46
N ILE A 130 6.82 21.95 -4.77
CA ILE A 130 7.28 20.97 -5.76
C ILE A 130 8.73 20.57 -5.48
N GLU A 131 9.62 21.54 -5.34
CA GLU A 131 11.03 21.29 -5.05
C GLU A 131 11.22 20.57 -3.71
N ARG A 132 10.58 21.05 -2.64
CA ARG A 132 10.66 20.45 -1.30
C ARG A 132 10.28 18.97 -1.31
N TYR A 133 9.14 18.61 -1.89
CA TYR A 133 8.68 17.23 -1.91
C TYR A 133 9.42 16.36 -2.93
N GLN A 134 9.97 16.95 -4.00
CA GLN A 134 10.85 16.23 -4.92
C GLN A 134 12.17 15.83 -4.23
N VAL A 135 12.79 16.76 -3.51
CA VAL A 135 14.02 16.49 -2.73
C VAL A 135 13.76 15.44 -1.65
N GLU A 136 12.65 15.54 -0.92
CA GLU A 136 12.29 14.54 0.09
C GLU A 136 12.01 13.17 -0.54
N THR A 137 11.34 13.11 -1.68
CA THR A 137 11.13 11.86 -2.42
C THR A 137 12.46 11.20 -2.79
N GLN A 138 13.41 11.96 -3.33
CA GLN A 138 14.75 11.46 -3.66
C GLN A 138 15.48 10.95 -2.42
N ARG A 139 15.42 11.68 -1.31
CA ARG A 139 16.02 11.26 -0.04
C ARG A 139 15.45 9.92 0.43
N LEU A 140 14.14 9.74 0.35
CA LEU A 140 13.47 8.49 0.74
C LEU A 140 13.85 7.32 -0.19
N TYR A 141 13.99 7.57 -1.49
CA TYR A 141 14.50 6.54 -2.42
C TYR A 141 15.96 6.17 -2.14
N HIS A 142 16.81 7.11 -1.72
CA HIS A 142 18.17 6.79 -1.26
C HIS A 142 18.17 5.90 -0.01
N VAL A 143 17.30 6.20 0.97
CA VAL A 143 17.15 5.35 2.17
C VAL A 143 16.72 3.94 1.78
N LEU A 144 15.73 3.82 0.89
CA LEU A 144 15.23 2.55 0.39
C LEU A 144 16.32 1.76 -0.34
N ASN A 145 17.06 2.44 -1.24
CA ASN A 145 18.14 1.82 -2.01
C ASN A 145 19.25 1.28 -1.09
N LYS A 146 19.69 2.10 -0.14
CA LYS A 146 20.71 1.70 0.83
C LYS A 146 20.28 0.49 1.67
N ARG A 147 19.00 0.42 2.04
CA ARG A 147 18.46 -0.77 2.72
C ARG A 147 18.56 -2.00 1.85
N LEU A 148 18.12 -1.91 0.60
CA LEU A 148 18.04 -3.01 -0.34
C LEU A 148 19.42 -3.44 -0.92
N GLU A 149 20.45 -2.61 -0.80
CA GLU A 149 21.85 -3.01 -1.07
C GLU A 149 22.36 -4.04 -0.05
N ASN A 150 21.82 -4.03 1.17
CA ASN A 150 22.28 -4.83 2.29
C ASN A 150 21.28 -5.90 2.75
N SER A 151 20.13 -5.99 2.09
CA SER A 151 19.08 -6.93 2.47
C SER A 151 18.22 -7.27 1.25
N PRO A 152 17.87 -8.54 1.05
CA PRO A 152 17.02 -8.93 -0.08
C PRO A 152 15.61 -8.33 -0.02
N TRP A 153 15.08 -8.10 1.19
CA TRP A 153 13.76 -7.53 1.44
C TRP A 153 13.83 -6.49 2.55
N LEU A 154 12.81 -5.66 2.68
CA LEU A 154 12.80 -4.58 3.68
C LEU A 154 12.85 -5.10 5.12
N GLY A 155 12.11 -6.17 5.42
CA GLY A 155 12.12 -6.81 6.72
C GLY A 155 13.36 -7.64 7.03
N GLY A 156 14.13 -8.03 6.02
CA GLY A 156 15.30 -8.92 6.16
C GLY A 156 15.37 -9.96 5.05
N GLU A 157 15.50 -11.24 5.41
CA GLU A 157 15.67 -12.33 4.45
C GLU A 157 14.39 -12.71 3.72
N ASN A 158 13.22 -12.41 4.29
CA ASN A 158 11.94 -12.84 3.78
C ASN A 158 11.07 -11.68 3.27
N TYR A 159 10.32 -11.92 2.18
CA TYR A 159 9.28 -11.03 1.69
C TYR A 159 8.23 -10.81 2.78
N SER A 160 7.85 -9.55 3.02
CA SER A 160 7.05 -9.19 4.18
C SER A 160 6.03 -8.09 3.87
N ILE A 161 5.16 -7.81 4.86
CA ILE A 161 4.21 -6.69 4.79
C ILE A 161 4.89 -5.33 4.62
N ALA A 162 6.17 -5.19 4.96
CA ALA A 162 6.92 -3.96 4.68
C ALA A 162 7.13 -3.76 3.17
N ASP A 163 7.46 -4.83 2.45
CA ASP A 163 7.62 -4.82 1.00
C ASP A 163 6.27 -4.57 0.31
N ILE A 164 5.23 -5.26 0.76
CA ILE A 164 3.85 -5.11 0.27
C ILE A 164 3.35 -3.67 0.45
N ALA A 165 3.69 -3.03 1.58
CA ALA A 165 3.31 -1.64 1.85
C ALA A 165 4.06 -0.62 0.97
N CYS A 166 5.35 -0.85 0.71
CA CYS A 166 6.20 0.08 -0.02
C CYS A 166 6.02 -0.01 -1.55
N TRP A 167 5.87 -1.24 -2.07
CA TRP A 167 5.91 -1.48 -3.50
C TRP A 167 4.89 -0.67 -4.32
N PRO A 168 3.61 -0.54 -3.96
CA PRO A 168 2.64 0.21 -4.77
C PRO A 168 3.00 1.70 -4.92
N TRP A 169 3.62 2.28 -3.91
CA TRP A 169 4.11 3.65 -3.96
C TRP A 169 5.34 3.78 -4.87
N VAL A 170 6.27 2.83 -4.79
CA VAL A 170 7.44 2.79 -5.68
C VAL A 170 7.00 2.48 -7.12
N ASN A 171 5.97 1.67 -7.33
CA ASN A 171 5.43 1.38 -8.67
C ASN A 171 4.89 2.63 -9.40
N ALA A 172 4.63 3.71 -8.67
CA ALA A 172 4.23 5.01 -9.24
C ALA A 172 5.41 5.92 -9.62
N TRP A 173 6.64 5.40 -9.66
CA TRP A 173 7.90 6.15 -9.80
C TRP A 173 7.91 7.16 -10.96
N THR A 174 7.33 6.84 -12.12
CA THR A 174 7.24 7.76 -13.27
C THR A 174 6.43 9.02 -12.94
N ARG A 175 5.28 8.84 -12.25
CA ARG A 175 4.43 9.96 -11.80
C ARG A 175 5.10 10.80 -10.71
N LEU A 176 6.05 10.22 -9.98
CA LEU A 176 6.83 10.88 -8.94
C LEU A 176 8.10 11.56 -9.49
N ARG A 177 8.32 11.51 -10.81
CA ARG A 177 9.51 12.05 -11.49
C ARG A 177 10.81 11.45 -10.95
N ILE A 178 10.80 10.14 -10.69
CA ILE A 178 11.97 9.37 -10.27
C ILE A 178 12.47 8.55 -11.45
N ASP A 179 13.79 8.48 -11.59
CA ASP A 179 14.45 7.53 -12.47
C ASP A 179 15.01 6.37 -11.64
N LEU A 180 14.42 5.18 -11.81
CA LEU A 180 14.86 3.98 -11.08
C LEU A 180 16.27 3.53 -11.47
N ALA A 181 16.84 3.98 -12.58
CA ALA A 181 18.22 3.66 -12.95
C ALA A 181 19.23 4.22 -11.94
N ILE A 182 18.87 5.32 -11.25
CA ILE A 182 19.69 5.93 -10.18
C ILE A 182 19.69 5.08 -8.89
N TYR A 183 18.70 4.19 -8.74
CA TYR A 183 18.47 3.38 -7.55
C TYR A 183 18.45 1.88 -7.89
N PRO A 184 19.60 1.28 -8.25
CA PRO A 184 19.63 -0.07 -8.83
C PRO A 184 19.10 -1.17 -7.89
N ALA A 185 19.31 -1.05 -6.58
CA ALA A 185 18.78 -2.02 -5.63
C ALA A 185 17.24 -1.91 -5.53
N VAL A 186 16.68 -0.70 -5.55
CA VAL A 186 15.22 -0.47 -5.62
C VAL A 186 14.66 -1.03 -6.92
N LYS A 187 15.33 -0.78 -8.06
CA LYS A 187 14.90 -1.30 -9.36
C LYS A 187 14.81 -2.82 -9.34
N ASN A 188 15.86 -3.51 -8.89
CA ASN A 188 15.89 -4.97 -8.81
C ASN A 188 14.79 -5.52 -7.87
N TRP A 189 14.60 -4.91 -6.71
CA TRP A 189 13.55 -5.26 -5.76
C TRP A 189 12.14 -5.02 -6.36
N HIS A 190 11.94 -3.88 -7.02
CA HIS A 190 10.69 -3.56 -7.69
C HIS A 190 10.33 -4.59 -8.77
N GLU A 191 11.30 -4.98 -9.61
CA GLU A 191 11.10 -5.97 -10.68
C GLU A 191 10.80 -7.36 -10.11
N ARG A 192 11.46 -7.77 -9.02
CA ARG A 192 11.15 -9.04 -8.34
C ARG A 192 9.70 -9.12 -7.87
N ILE A 193 9.18 -8.05 -7.27
CA ILE A 193 7.79 -8.01 -6.83
C ILE A 193 6.85 -7.93 -8.02
N ARG A 194 7.18 -7.12 -9.03
CA ARG A 194 6.38 -6.98 -10.25
C ARG A 194 6.19 -8.31 -10.99
N SER A 195 7.21 -9.16 -10.98
CA SER A 195 7.16 -10.47 -11.66
C SER A 195 6.40 -11.56 -10.90
N ARG A 196 5.97 -11.30 -9.68
CA ARG A 196 5.16 -12.26 -8.91
C ARG A 196 3.77 -12.41 -9.52
N PRO A 197 3.24 -13.64 -9.67
CA PRO A 197 1.89 -13.86 -10.21
C PRO A 197 0.80 -13.09 -9.46
N ALA A 198 0.88 -13.06 -8.12
CA ALA A 198 -0.07 -12.35 -7.26
C ALA A 198 -0.09 -10.83 -7.56
N THR A 199 1.06 -10.23 -7.87
CA THR A 199 1.14 -8.82 -8.25
C THR A 199 0.36 -8.55 -9.55
N GLY A 200 0.50 -9.43 -10.54
CA GLY A 200 -0.26 -9.34 -11.79
C GLY A 200 -1.77 -9.44 -11.55
N GLN A 201 -2.19 -10.39 -10.72
CA GLN A 201 -3.61 -10.57 -10.36
C GLN A 201 -4.17 -9.37 -9.58
N ALA A 202 -3.43 -8.86 -8.59
CA ALA A 202 -3.84 -7.69 -7.82
C ALA A 202 -4.09 -6.45 -8.70
N LEU A 203 -3.20 -6.21 -9.67
CA LEU A 203 -3.34 -5.10 -10.61
C LEU A 203 -4.52 -5.32 -11.57
N LEU A 204 -4.73 -6.54 -12.07
CA LEU A 204 -5.83 -6.89 -12.98
C LEU A 204 -7.19 -6.74 -12.28
N LYS A 205 -7.35 -7.31 -11.08
CA LYS A 205 -8.61 -7.20 -10.32
C LYS A 205 -8.98 -5.76 -9.98
N ALA A 206 -7.98 -4.92 -9.71
CA ALA A 206 -8.18 -3.51 -9.49
C ALA A 206 -8.73 -2.77 -10.72
N GLN A 207 -8.35 -3.18 -11.93
CA GLN A 207 -8.89 -2.67 -13.19
C GLN A 207 -10.30 -3.19 -13.45
N LEU A 208 -10.54 -4.50 -13.31
CA LEU A 208 -11.84 -5.14 -13.55
C LEU A 208 -12.92 -4.70 -12.53
N GLY A 209 -12.54 -4.35 -11.30
CA GLY A 209 -13.46 -3.75 -10.33
C GLY A 209 -14.00 -2.39 -10.79
N ASP A 210 -13.35 -1.77 -11.78
CA ASP A 210 -13.81 -0.52 -12.42
C ASP A 210 -14.93 -0.77 -13.44
N GLU A 211 -14.97 -1.93 -14.10
CA GLU A 211 -15.91 -2.25 -15.16
C GLU A 211 -17.26 -2.81 -14.68
N ARG A 212 -17.35 -3.35 -13.44
CA ARG A 212 -18.55 -4.00 -12.90
C ARG A 212 -19.48 -3.06 -12.11
N SER A 213 -19.16 -1.80 -11.97
CA SER A 213 -19.95 -0.83 -11.21
C SER A 213 -21.01 -0.09 -12.05
N ASP A 214 -21.09 -0.34 -13.35
CA ASP A 214 -22.01 0.34 -14.30
C ASP A 214 -23.16 -0.56 -14.81
N SER A 215 -23.47 -1.67 -14.10
CA SER A 215 -24.61 -2.53 -14.44
C SER A 215 -25.66 -2.59 -13.33
#